data_893f1fe59142de5a2efb8e948b928537
#
_entry.id   893f1fe59142de5a2efb8e948b928537
#
_cell.length_a   1.000
_cell.length_b   1.000
_cell.length_c   1.000
_cell.angle_alpha   90.00
_cell.angle_beta   90.00
_cell.angle_gamma   90.00
#
_symmetry.space_group_name_H-M   'P 1'
#
loop_
_entity.id
_entity.type
_entity.pdbx_description
1 polymer ?
#
loop_
_entity_poly.entity_id
_entity_poly.type
_entity_poly.pdbx_seq_one_letter_code
_entity_poly.pdbx_strand_id
1 'polypeptide(L)'
;MNRRELFAAGAITMLAAEPALAADRWGPPPGSGHGHLLSAADFGAKGDGMTDDSAALQKALDATFDGAGAKVLVIPPGVYNVSRTLTVDFRPRGKEQPTRQTVIRGQGAVLRSSINDGSNVFEIASHATTRYLLIDGLSVQGNGQEGHGLSLDCNRERAYIYNFCIRDLVVQGCGGDGLRMIGNIFEGQVFNSYFRDNKANGVTMGHGPDGGILSAVHVFGCVFGGNGVHGAALINKATDVAFHGCYFLLNGAFGLSASYGVTLLSNCGFENNHMKADSFADGDAGVQLQVFGTLVGCTAYSIYKQTHLVRGFITNHLVLVGCTAAGGGQAKGVRLAKLQSNGRGKATIVGCQGGVDAVGPFEPAQFGEDRGGARFGAQWNSTSLVRLGDYSLWVDRSGKLRIKNGDPTSDGDGAVVGT
;
A
#
# COMPACT_ATOMS: atom_id res chain seq x y z
N MET A 1 -11.34 28.10 -13.47
CA MET A 1 -10.40 27.13 -14.03
C MET A 1 -11.06 25.74 -13.96
N ASN A 2 -11.33 25.13 -15.13
CA ASN A 2 -12.18 23.94 -15.25
C ASN A 2 -11.31 22.69 -14.97
N ARG A 3 -11.90 21.64 -14.37
CA ARG A 3 -11.23 20.37 -13.97
C ARG A 3 -10.34 19.75 -15.06
N ARG A 4 -10.64 20.00 -16.34
CA ARG A 4 -9.85 19.51 -17.49
C ARG A 4 -8.54 20.29 -17.71
N GLU A 5 -8.44 21.51 -17.24
CA GLU A 5 -7.24 22.34 -17.44
C GLU A 5 -6.17 22.08 -16.37
N LEU A 6 -6.56 21.58 -15.19
CA LEU A 6 -5.60 21.21 -14.13
C LEU A 6 -4.84 19.91 -14.45
N PHE A 7 -5.47 18.98 -15.20
CA PHE A 7 -4.81 17.74 -15.62
C PHE A 7 -3.92 17.89 -16.86
N ALA A 8 -4.11 18.96 -17.65
CA ALA A 8 -3.30 19.19 -18.84
C ALA A 8 -1.92 19.79 -18.56
N ALA A 9 -1.70 20.38 -17.40
CA ALA A 9 -0.42 21.02 -17.03
C ALA A 9 0.57 20.09 -16.33
N GLY A 10 0.18 18.84 -16.02
CA GLY A 10 0.99 17.85 -15.32
C GLY A 10 1.36 16.61 -16.12
N ALA A 11 1.16 16.60 -17.43
CA ALA A 11 1.62 15.52 -18.30
C ALA A 11 3.15 15.54 -18.41
N ILE A 12 3.83 15.00 -17.41
CA ILE A 12 5.18 14.49 -17.59
C ILE A 12 5.06 13.37 -18.62
N THR A 13 5.63 13.58 -19.77
CA THR A 13 5.83 12.58 -20.80
C THR A 13 6.64 11.45 -20.16
N MET A 14 5.95 10.44 -19.58
CA MET A 14 6.57 9.15 -19.38
C MET A 14 6.90 8.65 -20.79
N LEU A 15 8.18 8.59 -21.10
CA LEU A 15 8.67 7.78 -22.18
C LEU A 15 8.04 6.40 -22.00
N ALA A 16 7.11 6.09 -22.88
CA ALA A 16 6.60 4.73 -23.04
C ALA A 16 7.80 3.88 -23.48
N ALA A 17 8.52 3.33 -22.52
CA ALA A 17 9.36 2.18 -22.78
C ALA A 17 8.39 1.08 -23.22
N GLU A 18 8.49 0.71 -24.47
CA GLU A 18 7.62 -0.25 -25.10
C GLU A 18 7.50 -1.51 -24.24
N PRO A 19 6.29 -1.98 -23.92
CA PRO A 19 6.10 -3.24 -23.21
C PRO A 19 6.57 -4.48 -24.01
N ALA A 20 7.02 -4.29 -25.25
CA ALA A 20 7.47 -5.36 -26.14
C ALA A 20 8.74 -6.09 -25.66
N LEU A 21 9.61 -5.45 -24.86
CA LEU A 21 10.87 -6.09 -24.42
C LEU A 21 10.72 -7.02 -23.22
N ALA A 22 9.60 -6.99 -22.51
CA ALA A 22 9.38 -7.87 -21.37
C ALA A 22 8.74 -9.22 -21.78
N ALA A 23 8.02 -9.27 -22.89
CA ALA A 23 7.36 -10.49 -23.36
C ALA A 23 8.34 -11.55 -23.88
N ASP A 24 9.45 -11.14 -24.50
CA ASP A 24 10.40 -12.07 -25.12
C ASP A 24 11.40 -12.72 -24.15
N ARG A 25 11.54 -12.21 -22.92
CA ARG A 25 12.43 -12.81 -21.91
C ARG A 25 11.82 -13.97 -21.11
N TRP A 26 10.53 -14.21 -21.26
CA TRP A 26 9.77 -15.22 -20.53
C TRP A 26 9.15 -16.28 -21.43
N GLY A 27 9.72 -16.50 -22.60
CA GLY A 27 9.38 -17.66 -23.40
C GLY A 27 9.69 -18.97 -22.63
N PRO A 28 8.94 -20.06 -22.86
CA PRO A 28 9.26 -21.34 -22.27
C PRO A 28 10.68 -21.76 -22.66
N PRO A 29 11.45 -22.36 -21.75
CA PRO A 29 12.81 -22.79 -22.07
C PRO A 29 12.80 -23.75 -23.27
N PRO A 30 13.76 -23.64 -24.20
CA PRO A 30 13.85 -24.50 -25.36
C PRO A 30 13.86 -25.99 -24.96
N GLY A 31 12.92 -26.77 -25.46
CA GLY A 31 12.85 -28.23 -25.22
C GLY A 31 11.77 -28.70 -24.26
N SER A 32 10.96 -27.83 -23.65
CA SER A 32 9.78 -28.26 -22.90
C SER A 32 8.62 -28.53 -23.86
N GLY A 33 8.27 -29.78 -24.08
CA GLY A 33 7.08 -30.16 -24.82
C GLY A 33 5.81 -29.50 -24.26
N HIS A 34 4.77 -29.40 -25.08
CA HIS A 34 3.50 -28.68 -24.81
C HIS A 34 2.69 -29.14 -23.56
N GLY A 35 3.29 -29.96 -22.67
CA GLY A 35 2.63 -30.54 -21.49
C GLY A 35 2.40 -29.59 -20.30
N HIS A 36 2.75 -28.30 -20.38
CA HIS A 36 2.72 -27.38 -19.25
C HIS A 36 1.64 -26.30 -19.31
N LEU A 37 0.87 -26.22 -20.39
CA LEU A 37 -0.25 -25.30 -20.53
C LEU A 37 -1.56 -26.05 -20.25
N LEU A 38 -2.28 -25.61 -19.23
CA LEU A 38 -3.58 -26.16 -18.82
C LEU A 38 -4.65 -25.11 -18.98
N SER A 39 -5.83 -25.50 -19.46
CA SER A 39 -7.00 -24.63 -19.50
C SER A 39 -8.02 -25.06 -18.45
N ALA A 40 -8.61 -24.14 -17.71
CA ALA A 40 -9.69 -24.47 -16.78
C ALA A 40 -10.90 -25.12 -17.50
N ALA A 41 -11.12 -24.79 -18.78
CA ALA A 41 -12.16 -25.40 -19.60
C ALA A 41 -11.94 -26.91 -19.80
N ASP A 42 -10.70 -27.38 -19.87
CA ASP A 42 -10.37 -28.81 -20.01
C ASP A 42 -10.78 -29.62 -18.78
N PHE A 43 -10.95 -28.96 -17.63
CA PHE A 43 -11.42 -29.55 -16.36
C PHE A 43 -12.93 -29.38 -16.16
N GLY A 44 -13.62 -28.80 -17.15
CA GLY A 44 -15.08 -28.64 -17.14
C GLY A 44 -15.60 -27.30 -16.65
N ALA A 45 -14.73 -26.31 -16.41
CA ALA A 45 -15.16 -24.95 -16.07
C ALA A 45 -15.88 -24.30 -17.26
N LYS A 46 -17.04 -23.72 -17.00
CA LYS A 46 -17.92 -23.16 -18.03
C LYS A 46 -17.71 -21.67 -18.23
N GLY A 47 -17.57 -20.92 -17.17
CA GLY A 47 -17.45 -19.46 -17.22
C GLY A 47 -18.69 -18.77 -17.80
N ASP A 48 -19.86 -19.40 -17.73
CA ASP A 48 -21.14 -18.94 -18.31
C ASP A 48 -21.92 -18.01 -17.37
N GLY A 49 -21.43 -17.77 -16.17
CA GLY A 49 -22.08 -16.97 -15.15
C GLY A 49 -23.29 -17.63 -14.47
N MET A 50 -23.57 -18.90 -14.76
CA MET A 50 -24.71 -19.66 -14.24
C MET A 50 -24.29 -20.93 -13.52
N THR A 51 -23.36 -21.68 -14.09
CA THR A 51 -22.83 -22.92 -13.55
C THR A 51 -21.93 -22.65 -12.33
N ASP A 52 -22.01 -23.49 -11.29
CA ASP A 52 -21.00 -23.48 -10.22
C ASP A 52 -19.72 -24.15 -10.72
N ASP A 53 -18.71 -23.34 -10.97
CA ASP A 53 -17.42 -23.77 -11.51
C ASP A 53 -16.39 -24.16 -10.44
N SER A 54 -16.75 -24.10 -9.15
CA SER A 54 -15.82 -24.33 -8.03
C SER A 54 -15.07 -25.65 -8.15
N ALA A 55 -15.77 -26.74 -8.49
CA ALA A 55 -15.17 -28.06 -8.58
C ALA A 55 -14.22 -28.19 -9.78
N ALA A 56 -14.58 -27.59 -10.91
CA ALA A 56 -13.78 -27.61 -12.13
C ALA A 56 -12.52 -26.75 -11.99
N LEU A 57 -12.66 -25.55 -11.45
CA LEU A 57 -11.54 -24.65 -11.15
C LEU A 57 -10.58 -25.29 -10.14
N GLN A 58 -11.10 -25.94 -9.06
CA GLN A 58 -10.25 -26.62 -8.09
C GLN A 58 -9.44 -27.74 -8.72
N LYS A 59 -10.05 -28.58 -9.57
CA LYS A 59 -9.32 -29.63 -10.32
C LYS A 59 -8.21 -29.04 -11.20
N ALA A 60 -8.48 -27.91 -11.86
CA ALA A 60 -7.49 -27.24 -12.69
C ALA A 60 -6.32 -26.70 -11.86
N LEU A 61 -6.61 -26.10 -10.70
CA LEU A 61 -5.60 -25.67 -9.74
C LEU A 61 -4.78 -26.86 -9.21
N ASP A 62 -5.41 -27.92 -8.78
CA ASP A 62 -4.75 -29.13 -8.27
C ASP A 62 -3.79 -29.71 -9.32
N ALA A 63 -4.21 -29.80 -10.57
CA ALA A 63 -3.38 -30.25 -11.68
C ALA A 63 -2.23 -29.28 -12.01
N THR A 64 -2.42 -27.99 -11.79
CA THR A 64 -1.39 -26.98 -12.01
C THR A 64 -0.32 -27.04 -10.92
N PHE A 65 -0.72 -27.21 -9.67
CA PHE A 65 0.15 -27.17 -8.51
C PHE A 65 0.54 -28.57 -7.98
N ASP A 66 0.46 -29.60 -8.81
CA ASP A 66 0.79 -30.99 -8.45
C ASP A 66 2.28 -31.25 -8.19
N GLY A 67 3.14 -30.26 -8.40
CA GLY A 67 4.59 -30.35 -8.20
C GLY A 67 5.35 -31.02 -9.36
N ALA A 68 4.69 -31.40 -10.45
CA ALA A 68 5.31 -32.13 -11.58
C ALA A 68 5.95 -31.21 -12.63
N GLY A 69 6.27 -29.97 -12.31
CA GLY A 69 6.94 -29.05 -13.24
C GLY A 69 6.39 -27.62 -13.16
N ALA A 70 7.01 -26.72 -13.93
CA ALA A 70 6.47 -25.41 -14.16
C ALA A 70 5.22 -25.52 -15.04
N LYS A 71 4.10 -24.94 -14.62
CA LYS A 71 2.84 -25.01 -15.34
C LYS A 71 2.20 -23.63 -15.45
N VAL A 72 1.44 -23.45 -16.50
CA VAL A 72 0.60 -22.26 -16.75
C VAL A 72 -0.84 -22.71 -16.76
N LEU A 73 -1.65 -22.22 -15.85
CA LEU A 73 -3.09 -22.35 -15.88
C LEU A 73 -3.68 -21.13 -16.60
N VAL A 74 -4.43 -21.35 -17.63
CA VAL A 74 -5.26 -20.33 -18.27
C VAL A 74 -6.70 -20.53 -17.80
N ILE A 75 -7.28 -19.47 -17.26
CA ILE A 75 -8.72 -19.36 -17.01
C ILE A 75 -9.27 -18.49 -18.10
N PRO A 76 -9.98 -19.04 -19.11
CA PRO A 76 -10.48 -18.25 -20.25
C PRO A 76 -11.40 -17.10 -19.82
N PRO A 77 -11.59 -16.07 -20.68
CA PRO A 77 -12.56 -15.02 -20.40
C PRO A 77 -13.96 -15.59 -20.11
N GLY A 78 -14.61 -15.11 -19.06
CA GLY A 78 -15.92 -15.57 -18.63
C GLY A 78 -16.23 -15.22 -17.19
N VAL A 79 -17.45 -15.55 -16.73
CA VAL A 79 -17.88 -15.36 -15.35
C VAL A 79 -18.04 -16.74 -14.70
N TYR A 80 -17.18 -17.05 -13.77
CA TYR A 80 -17.11 -18.32 -13.05
C TYR A 80 -17.72 -18.17 -11.67
N ASN A 81 -18.88 -18.80 -11.42
CA ASN A 81 -19.47 -18.79 -10.10
C ASN A 81 -18.69 -19.71 -9.15
N VAL A 82 -18.39 -19.18 -7.97
CA VAL A 82 -17.60 -19.87 -6.95
C VAL A 82 -18.39 -19.92 -5.66
N SER A 83 -18.83 -21.12 -5.27
CA SER A 83 -19.63 -21.37 -4.06
C SER A 83 -18.81 -21.86 -2.85
N ARG A 84 -17.53 -22.12 -3.05
CA ARG A 84 -16.60 -22.53 -2.00
C ARG A 84 -15.20 -22.03 -2.32
N THR A 85 -14.36 -21.92 -1.29
CA THR A 85 -12.96 -21.49 -1.43
C THR A 85 -12.21 -22.33 -2.47
N LEU A 86 -11.56 -21.65 -3.41
CA LEU A 86 -10.55 -22.25 -4.26
C LEU A 86 -9.23 -22.24 -3.48
N THR A 87 -8.56 -23.38 -3.40
CA THR A 87 -7.34 -23.51 -2.60
C THR A 87 -6.14 -23.98 -3.41
N VAL A 88 -5.00 -23.38 -3.15
CA VAL A 88 -3.69 -23.87 -3.58
C VAL A 88 -2.88 -24.11 -2.32
N ASP A 89 -2.44 -25.34 -2.11
CA ASP A 89 -1.64 -25.72 -0.95
C ASP A 89 -0.28 -26.24 -1.41
N PHE A 90 0.74 -25.41 -1.23
CA PHE A 90 2.12 -25.79 -1.50
C PHE A 90 2.66 -26.67 -0.38
N ARG A 91 2.58 -28.00 -0.55
CA ARG A 91 3.12 -28.99 0.40
C ARG A 91 4.50 -29.48 0.01
N PRO A 92 5.37 -29.79 0.97
CA PRO A 92 6.65 -30.43 0.69
C PRO A 92 6.44 -31.77 -0.01
N ARG A 93 7.08 -31.96 -1.15
CA ARG A 93 7.16 -33.24 -1.85
C ARG A 93 8.62 -33.64 -1.96
N GLY A 94 9.11 -34.46 -0.99
CA GLY A 94 10.50 -34.92 -0.94
C GLY A 94 11.48 -33.87 -0.39
N LYS A 95 12.79 -34.15 -0.50
CA LYS A 95 13.85 -33.34 0.13
C LYS A 95 14.21 -32.08 -0.65
N GLU A 96 13.88 -32.00 -1.92
CA GLU A 96 14.20 -30.84 -2.77
C GLU A 96 12.99 -30.47 -3.62
N GLN A 97 12.47 -29.28 -3.43
CA GLN A 97 11.52 -28.68 -4.35
C GLN A 97 12.31 -27.79 -5.32
N PRO A 98 12.40 -28.14 -6.60
CA PRO A 98 12.95 -27.20 -7.57
C PRO A 98 12.07 -25.97 -7.62
N THR A 99 12.70 -24.80 -7.56
CA THR A 99 12.10 -23.49 -7.81
C THR A 99 11.48 -23.50 -9.20
N ARG A 100 10.15 -23.60 -9.29
CA ARG A 100 9.46 -23.69 -10.57
C ARG A 100 8.45 -22.56 -10.68
N GLN A 101 8.54 -21.83 -11.75
CA GLN A 101 7.58 -20.78 -12.06
C GLN A 101 6.20 -21.40 -12.31
N THR A 102 5.22 -20.99 -11.52
CA THR A 102 3.82 -21.35 -11.73
C THR A 102 3.01 -20.10 -12.01
N VAL A 103 2.19 -20.15 -13.04
CA VAL A 103 1.46 -19.01 -13.57
C VAL A 103 -0.03 -19.31 -13.61
N ILE A 104 -0.83 -18.38 -13.09
CA ILE A 104 -2.27 -18.34 -13.30
C ILE A 104 -2.56 -17.12 -14.17
N ARG A 105 -3.15 -17.31 -15.35
CA ARG A 105 -3.60 -16.27 -16.27
C ARG A 105 -5.11 -16.27 -16.37
N GLY A 106 -5.72 -15.14 -16.09
CA GLY A 106 -7.17 -15.00 -16.07
C GLY A 106 -7.66 -13.69 -16.71
N GLN A 107 -6.99 -13.21 -17.78
CA GLN A 107 -7.41 -12.00 -18.46
C GLN A 107 -8.86 -12.14 -18.98
N GLY A 108 -9.75 -11.30 -18.44
CA GLY A 108 -11.19 -11.35 -18.74
C GLY A 108 -11.96 -12.42 -17.98
N ALA A 109 -11.32 -13.18 -17.10
CA ALA A 109 -11.99 -14.11 -16.19
C ALA A 109 -12.40 -13.39 -14.90
N VAL A 110 -13.66 -13.62 -14.49
CA VAL A 110 -14.23 -13.10 -13.25
C VAL A 110 -14.63 -14.28 -12.35
N LEU A 111 -13.99 -14.44 -11.21
CA LEU A 111 -14.47 -15.31 -10.14
C LEU A 111 -15.56 -14.58 -9.37
N ARG A 112 -16.81 -14.96 -9.54
CA ARG A 112 -17.94 -14.38 -8.84
C ARG A 112 -18.33 -15.23 -7.65
N SER A 113 -18.17 -14.69 -6.44
CA SER A 113 -18.45 -15.41 -5.20
C SER A 113 -19.95 -15.55 -4.93
N SER A 114 -20.35 -16.74 -4.52
CA SER A 114 -21.61 -17.03 -3.82
C SER A 114 -21.39 -17.60 -2.42
N ILE A 115 -20.17 -17.53 -1.90
CA ILE A 115 -19.77 -17.98 -0.56
C ILE A 115 -20.46 -17.06 0.47
N ASN A 116 -21.02 -17.65 1.53
CA ASN A 116 -21.81 -16.91 2.53
C ASN A 116 -21.48 -17.30 3.98
N ASP A 117 -20.37 -18.01 4.20
CA ASP A 117 -19.95 -18.52 5.51
C ASP A 117 -18.67 -17.83 6.05
N GLY A 118 -18.23 -16.75 5.42
CA GLY A 118 -17.03 -16.03 5.80
C GLY A 118 -15.74 -16.63 5.26
N SER A 119 -15.79 -17.71 4.49
CA SER A 119 -14.60 -18.32 3.87
C SER A 119 -14.05 -17.46 2.73
N ASN A 120 -12.74 -17.55 2.44
CA ASN A 120 -12.11 -16.78 1.37
C ASN A 120 -12.57 -17.26 -0.01
N VAL A 121 -12.49 -16.38 -1.03
CA VAL A 121 -12.79 -16.80 -2.41
C VAL A 121 -11.64 -17.60 -2.98
N PHE A 122 -10.42 -17.12 -2.87
CA PHE A 122 -9.23 -17.81 -3.34
C PHE A 122 -8.14 -17.75 -2.27
N GLU A 123 -7.62 -18.90 -1.88
CA GLU A 123 -6.60 -19.02 -0.84
C GLU A 123 -5.38 -19.76 -1.36
N ILE A 124 -4.22 -19.16 -1.15
CA ILE A 124 -2.92 -19.75 -1.43
C ILE A 124 -2.21 -19.94 -0.09
N ALA A 125 -2.17 -21.18 0.38
CA ALA A 125 -1.45 -21.57 1.58
C ALA A 125 -0.10 -22.17 1.21
N SER A 126 0.95 -21.81 1.93
CA SER A 126 2.26 -22.41 1.72
C SER A 126 2.74 -23.15 2.96
N HIS A 127 3.03 -24.43 2.78
CA HIS A 127 3.68 -25.31 3.76
C HIS A 127 5.10 -25.69 3.33
N ALA A 128 5.60 -25.04 2.28
CA ALA A 128 6.94 -25.26 1.72
C ALA A 128 7.50 -23.94 1.19
N THR A 129 8.75 -23.93 0.76
CA THR A 129 9.30 -22.78 0.04
C THR A 129 8.76 -22.76 -1.39
N THR A 130 8.07 -21.66 -1.72
CA THR A 130 7.50 -21.40 -3.05
C THR A 130 8.15 -20.18 -3.65
N ARG A 131 8.48 -20.23 -4.94
CA ARG A 131 9.07 -19.12 -5.66
C ARG A 131 8.43 -18.93 -7.04
N TYR A 132 8.48 -17.70 -7.54
CA TYR A 132 8.06 -17.33 -8.90
C TYR A 132 6.57 -17.63 -9.20
N LEU A 133 5.70 -17.44 -8.20
CA LEU A 133 4.26 -17.44 -8.42
C LEU A 133 3.87 -16.17 -9.19
N LEU A 134 3.16 -16.33 -10.31
CA LEU A 134 2.55 -15.23 -11.05
C LEU A 134 1.03 -15.40 -11.09
N ILE A 135 0.30 -14.40 -10.64
CA ILE A 135 -1.15 -14.26 -10.83
C ILE A 135 -1.39 -13.04 -11.72
N ASP A 136 -2.03 -13.24 -12.86
CA ASP A 136 -2.10 -12.27 -13.94
C ASP A 136 -3.52 -12.14 -14.51
N GLY A 137 -4.09 -10.94 -14.41
CA GLY A 137 -5.33 -10.56 -15.12
C GLY A 137 -6.63 -11.11 -14.51
N LEU A 138 -6.61 -11.69 -13.32
CA LEU A 138 -7.80 -12.28 -12.70
C LEU A 138 -8.66 -11.23 -12.00
N SER A 139 -9.98 -11.32 -12.16
CA SER A 139 -10.93 -10.53 -11.39
C SER A 139 -11.64 -11.37 -10.34
N VAL A 140 -11.84 -10.81 -9.14
CA VAL A 140 -12.65 -11.40 -8.07
C VAL A 140 -13.77 -10.43 -7.73
N GLN A 141 -15.01 -10.91 -7.82
CA GLN A 141 -16.20 -10.18 -7.44
C GLN A 141 -16.84 -10.88 -6.24
N GLY A 142 -16.76 -10.24 -5.10
CA GLY A 142 -17.40 -10.69 -3.87
C GLY A 142 -18.91 -10.41 -3.85
N ASN A 143 -19.58 -10.98 -2.87
CA ASN A 143 -20.99 -10.72 -2.52
C ASN A 143 -21.11 -10.05 -1.15
N GLY A 144 -19.99 -9.82 -0.47
CA GLY A 144 -19.90 -9.19 0.83
C GLY A 144 -20.17 -10.11 2.03
N GLN A 145 -20.33 -11.42 1.83
CA GLN A 145 -20.54 -12.40 2.91
C GLN A 145 -19.39 -13.38 3.07
N GLU A 146 -18.56 -13.52 2.04
CA GLU A 146 -17.30 -14.24 2.11
C GLU A 146 -16.26 -13.49 2.96
N GLY A 147 -15.11 -14.15 3.20
CA GLY A 147 -13.92 -13.56 3.79
C GLY A 147 -13.15 -12.67 2.80
N HIS A 148 -11.89 -12.99 2.58
CA HIS A 148 -11.02 -12.22 1.67
C HIS A 148 -11.20 -12.66 0.21
N GLY A 149 -10.99 -11.71 -0.72
CA GLY A 149 -11.01 -12.03 -2.15
C GLY A 149 -9.86 -12.94 -2.56
N LEU A 150 -8.64 -12.54 -2.26
CA LEU A 150 -7.44 -13.35 -2.43
C LEU A 150 -6.63 -13.33 -1.12
N SER A 151 -6.25 -14.52 -0.65
CA SER A 151 -5.42 -14.67 0.55
C SER A 151 -4.14 -15.43 0.22
N LEU A 152 -2.99 -14.85 0.57
CA LEU A 152 -1.70 -15.54 0.63
C LEU A 152 -1.37 -15.75 2.12
N ASP A 153 -1.44 -16.99 2.57
CA ASP A 153 -1.12 -17.36 3.96
C ASP A 153 0.13 -18.25 3.99
N CYS A 154 1.20 -17.71 4.57
CA CYS A 154 2.46 -18.41 4.76
C CYS A 154 2.92 -18.35 6.22
N ASN A 155 2.00 -18.67 7.12
CA ASN A 155 2.18 -18.51 8.56
C ASN A 155 2.60 -19.84 9.23
N ARG A 156 3.59 -20.55 8.64
CA ARG A 156 4.12 -21.79 9.17
C ARG A 156 5.63 -21.78 9.21
N GLU A 157 6.18 -22.46 10.19
CA GLU A 157 7.63 -22.63 10.33
C GLU A 157 8.22 -23.29 9.07
N ARG A 158 9.31 -22.71 8.55
CA ARG A 158 10.05 -23.16 7.35
C ARG A 158 9.26 -23.16 6.03
N ALA A 159 8.13 -22.49 5.99
CA ALA A 159 7.40 -22.21 4.76
C ALA A 159 7.65 -20.75 4.34
N TYR A 160 7.83 -20.52 3.02
CA TYR A 160 8.16 -19.19 2.49
C TYR A 160 7.55 -19.00 1.11
N ILE A 161 7.05 -17.79 0.83
CA ILE A 161 6.68 -17.35 -0.51
C ILE A 161 7.67 -16.26 -0.93
N TYR A 162 8.45 -16.52 -1.97
CA TYR A 162 9.46 -15.60 -2.51
C TYR A 162 9.21 -15.24 -3.97
N ASN A 163 9.67 -14.06 -4.39
CA ASN A 163 9.72 -13.65 -5.79
C ASN A 163 8.38 -13.83 -6.50
N PHE A 164 7.29 -13.46 -5.86
CA PHE A 164 5.96 -13.53 -6.47
C PHE A 164 5.60 -12.23 -7.21
N CYS A 165 4.70 -12.35 -8.16
CA CYS A 165 4.12 -11.20 -8.85
C CYS A 165 2.60 -11.37 -8.97
N ILE A 166 1.87 -10.36 -8.54
CA ILE A 166 0.43 -10.23 -8.68
C ILE A 166 0.18 -9.00 -9.53
N ARG A 167 -0.52 -9.14 -10.66
CA ARG A 167 -0.73 -8.01 -11.54
C ARG A 167 -2.05 -8.04 -12.28
N ASP A 168 -2.50 -6.84 -12.64
CA ASP A 168 -3.70 -6.62 -13.46
C ASP A 168 -4.97 -7.26 -12.84
N LEU A 169 -5.03 -7.29 -11.50
CA LEU A 169 -6.18 -7.82 -10.77
C LEU A 169 -7.24 -6.74 -10.53
N VAL A 170 -8.49 -7.17 -10.51
CA VAL A 170 -9.60 -6.39 -9.95
C VAL A 170 -10.25 -7.21 -8.85
N VAL A 171 -10.15 -6.76 -7.60
CA VAL A 171 -10.77 -7.44 -6.45
C VAL A 171 -11.73 -6.47 -5.78
N GLN A 172 -13.01 -6.81 -5.81
CA GLN A 172 -14.05 -5.90 -5.36
C GLN A 172 -15.20 -6.58 -4.65
N GLY A 173 -15.84 -5.84 -3.72
CA GLY A 173 -17.09 -6.23 -3.08
C GLY A 173 -16.97 -7.37 -2.07
N CYS A 174 -15.76 -7.72 -1.62
CA CYS A 174 -15.52 -8.79 -0.66
C CYS A 174 -15.96 -8.41 0.75
N GLY A 175 -16.36 -9.41 1.55
CA GLY A 175 -16.75 -9.24 2.94
C GLY A 175 -15.57 -8.95 3.86
N GLY A 176 -14.40 -9.48 3.54
CA GLY A 176 -13.11 -9.19 4.18
C GLY A 176 -12.27 -8.18 3.39
N ASP A 177 -10.95 -8.41 3.36
CA ASP A 177 -10.01 -7.64 2.57
C ASP A 177 -10.07 -8.08 1.09
N GLY A 178 -9.71 -7.17 0.17
CA GLY A 178 -9.54 -7.55 -1.23
C GLY A 178 -8.36 -8.52 -1.40
N LEU A 179 -7.19 -8.15 -0.93
CA LEU A 179 -6.00 -9.00 -0.88
C LEU A 179 -5.44 -9.05 0.53
N ARG A 180 -5.17 -10.25 1.03
CA ARG A 180 -4.54 -10.47 2.32
C ARG A 180 -3.24 -11.24 2.14
N MET A 181 -2.14 -10.74 2.70
CA MET A 181 -0.82 -11.37 2.68
C MET A 181 -0.25 -11.42 4.09
N ILE A 182 -0.15 -12.61 4.66
CA ILE A 182 0.27 -12.81 6.06
C ILE A 182 1.32 -13.92 6.17
N GLY A 183 2.37 -13.65 6.94
CA GLY A 183 3.39 -14.64 7.27
C GLY A 183 4.71 -14.44 6.53
N ASN A 184 5.41 -15.54 6.25
CA ASN A 184 6.73 -15.55 5.61
C ASN A 184 6.65 -15.26 4.11
N ILE A 185 6.50 -13.99 3.75
CA ILE A 185 6.28 -13.52 2.37
C ILE A 185 7.33 -12.46 2.03
N PHE A 186 8.11 -12.70 0.97
CA PHE A 186 9.26 -11.87 0.64
C PHE A 186 9.40 -11.58 -0.85
N GLU A 187 10.05 -10.45 -1.17
CA GLU A 187 10.50 -10.11 -2.53
C GLU A 187 9.36 -10.14 -3.55
N GLY A 188 8.20 -9.64 -3.13
CA GLY A 188 6.99 -9.67 -3.93
C GLY A 188 6.67 -8.35 -4.61
N GLN A 189 5.87 -8.45 -5.66
CA GLN A 189 5.42 -7.30 -6.41
C GLN A 189 3.93 -7.37 -6.69
N VAL A 190 3.25 -6.22 -6.53
CA VAL A 190 1.84 -6.06 -6.90
C VAL A 190 1.74 -4.89 -7.88
N PHE A 191 1.23 -5.14 -9.10
CA PHE A 191 1.18 -4.16 -10.16
C PHE A 191 -0.24 -3.89 -10.65
N ASN A 192 -0.51 -2.63 -11.04
CA ASN A 192 -1.64 -2.22 -11.86
C ASN A 192 -2.97 -2.91 -11.47
N SER A 193 -3.23 -3.00 -10.17
CA SER A 193 -4.36 -3.74 -9.63
C SER A 193 -5.33 -2.83 -8.90
N TYR A 194 -6.61 -3.19 -8.91
CA TYR A 194 -7.69 -2.44 -8.28
C TYR A 194 -8.28 -3.23 -7.12
N PHE A 195 -8.23 -2.65 -5.94
CA PHE A 195 -8.81 -3.21 -4.71
C PHE A 195 -9.86 -2.24 -4.19
N ARG A 196 -11.14 -2.53 -4.44
CA ARG A 196 -12.19 -1.55 -4.17
C ARG A 196 -13.45 -2.14 -3.59
N ASP A 197 -14.19 -1.29 -2.86
CA ASP A 197 -15.53 -1.59 -2.34
C ASP A 197 -15.57 -2.85 -1.46
N ASN A 198 -14.42 -3.26 -0.89
CA ASN A 198 -14.35 -4.36 0.07
C ASN A 198 -14.78 -3.87 1.45
N LYS A 199 -15.45 -4.72 2.25
CA LYS A 199 -15.98 -4.29 3.56
C LYS A 199 -14.89 -4.01 4.60
N ALA A 200 -13.74 -4.65 4.49
CA ALA A 200 -12.57 -4.36 5.29
C ALA A 200 -11.57 -3.49 4.51
N ASN A 201 -10.32 -3.93 4.35
CA ASN A 201 -9.28 -3.18 3.64
C ASN A 201 -9.21 -3.55 2.15
N GLY A 202 -8.66 -2.66 1.34
CA GLY A 202 -8.29 -3.03 -0.02
C GLY A 202 -7.21 -4.10 -0.01
N VAL A 203 -6.13 -3.85 0.74
CA VAL A 203 -5.02 -4.81 0.96
C VAL A 203 -4.60 -4.82 2.42
N THR A 204 -4.33 -6.00 2.96
CA THR A 204 -3.66 -6.18 4.26
C THR A 204 -2.37 -6.97 4.08
N MET A 205 -1.27 -6.44 4.63
CA MET A 205 0.05 -7.07 4.63
C MET A 205 0.60 -7.11 6.04
N GLY A 206 1.13 -8.25 6.49
CA GLY A 206 1.63 -8.32 7.85
C GLY A 206 2.44 -9.54 8.19
N HIS A 207 3.16 -9.42 9.30
CA HIS A 207 3.77 -10.59 9.93
C HIS A 207 2.69 -11.53 10.46
N GLY A 208 2.95 -12.81 10.38
CA GLY A 208 2.07 -13.83 10.94
C GLY A 208 2.08 -13.87 12.46
N PRO A 209 1.00 -14.36 13.08
CA PRO A 209 0.92 -14.49 14.55
C PRO A 209 2.01 -15.42 15.13
N ASP A 210 2.45 -16.41 14.36
CA ASP A 210 3.49 -17.38 14.78
C ASP A 210 4.92 -16.91 14.44
N GLY A 211 5.12 -15.59 14.26
CA GLY A 211 6.43 -15.00 13.99
C GLY A 211 6.86 -15.00 12.53
N GLY A 212 5.96 -15.36 11.61
CA GLY A 212 6.18 -15.22 10.17
C GLY A 212 6.42 -13.76 9.77
N ILE A 213 7.35 -13.52 8.86
CA ILE A 213 7.82 -12.17 8.47
C ILE A 213 7.31 -11.83 7.07
N LEU A 214 6.71 -10.64 6.90
CA LEU A 214 6.47 -10.06 5.59
C LEU A 214 7.45 -8.90 5.37
N SER A 215 8.21 -8.96 4.28
CA SER A 215 9.23 -7.96 3.94
C SER A 215 9.51 -7.89 2.44
N ALA A 216 10.08 -6.76 1.99
CA ALA A 216 10.48 -6.52 0.60
C ALA A 216 9.32 -6.70 -0.40
N VAL A 217 8.16 -6.13 -0.10
CA VAL A 217 6.99 -6.12 -1.00
C VAL A 217 6.79 -4.73 -1.58
N HIS A 218 6.78 -4.65 -2.91
CA HIS A 218 6.63 -3.41 -3.64
C HIS A 218 5.30 -3.38 -4.41
N VAL A 219 4.59 -2.27 -4.32
CA VAL A 219 3.26 -2.06 -4.93
C VAL A 219 3.34 -0.90 -5.91
N PHE A 220 2.98 -1.14 -7.17
CA PHE A 220 3.13 -0.18 -8.26
C PHE A 220 1.80 0.09 -8.97
N GLY A 221 1.44 1.37 -9.10
CA GLY A 221 0.32 1.81 -9.93
C GLY A 221 -1.04 1.21 -9.53
N CYS A 222 -1.20 0.79 -8.29
CA CYS A 222 -2.44 0.20 -7.81
C CYS A 222 -3.42 1.27 -7.31
N VAL A 223 -4.71 0.94 -7.37
CA VAL A 223 -5.80 1.78 -6.86
C VAL A 223 -6.51 1.07 -5.70
N PHE A 224 -6.65 1.79 -4.59
CA PHE A 224 -7.32 1.34 -3.37
C PHE A 224 -8.49 2.29 -3.08
N GLY A 225 -9.73 1.88 -3.42
CA GLY A 225 -10.85 2.81 -3.43
C GLY A 225 -12.13 2.28 -2.80
N GLY A 226 -12.85 3.12 -2.05
CA GLY A 226 -14.16 2.77 -1.50
C GLY A 226 -14.17 1.66 -0.47
N ASN A 227 -13.03 1.22 0.05
CA ASN A 227 -12.95 0.14 1.01
C ASN A 227 -13.50 0.57 2.38
N GLY A 228 -14.11 -0.37 3.09
CA GLY A 228 -14.84 -0.09 4.32
C GLY A 228 -13.99 0.39 5.48
N VAL A 229 -12.70 0.06 5.48
CA VAL A 229 -11.73 0.48 6.50
C VAL A 229 -10.59 1.23 5.83
N HIS A 230 -9.46 0.61 5.53
CA HIS A 230 -8.31 1.27 4.91
C HIS A 230 -8.18 0.90 3.43
N GLY A 231 -7.54 1.78 2.65
CA GLY A 231 -7.07 1.39 1.32
C GLY A 231 -6.03 0.28 1.41
N ALA A 232 -5.00 0.48 2.21
CA ALA A 232 -4.03 -0.55 2.58
C ALA A 232 -3.73 -0.53 4.09
N ALA A 233 -3.48 -1.69 4.68
CA ALA A 233 -3.09 -1.87 6.07
C ALA A 233 -1.80 -2.68 6.18
N LEU A 234 -0.78 -2.09 6.81
CA LEU A 234 0.46 -2.77 7.19
C LEU A 234 0.39 -3.09 8.68
N ILE A 235 0.25 -4.36 9.00
CA ILE A 235 0.03 -4.83 10.38
C ILE A 235 1.20 -5.67 10.89
N ASN A 236 1.27 -5.84 12.21
CA ASN A 236 2.23 -6.73 12.86
C ASN A 236 3.69 -6.51 12.43
N LYS A 237 4.09 -5.22 12.33
CA LYS A 237 5.46 -4.81 11.95
C LYS A 237 5.91 -5.29 10.56
N ALA A 238 5.02 -5.37 9.57
CA ALA A 238 5.45 -5.53 8.18
C ALA A 238 6.57 -4.55 7.84
N THR A 239 7.64 -5.02 7.21
CA THR A 239 8.85 -4.24 6.94
C THR A 239 9.17 -4.20 5.45
N ASP A 240 9.98 -3.23 5.02
CA ASP A 240 10.38 -3.06 3.61
C ASP A 240 9.21 -3.10 2.62
N VAL A 241 8.10 -2.47 2.99
CA VAL A 241 6.96 -2.31 2.09
C VAL A 241 7.01 -0.93 1.46
N ALA A 242 6.92 -0.87 0.13
CA ALA A 242 6.93 0.36 -0.63
C ALA A 242 5.75 0.45 -1.60
N PHE A 243 5.22 1.66 -1.77
CA PHE A 243 4.16 1.97 -2.73
C PHE A 243 4.64 3.04 -3.70
N HIS A 244 4.44 2.81 -5.00
CA HIS A 244 4.90 3.68 -6.07
C HIS A 244 3.77 4.03 -7.03
N GLY A 245 3.45 5.32 -7.18
CA GLY A 245 2.40 5.77 -8.08
C GLY A 245 1.01 5.22 -7.76
N CYS A 246 0.76 4.85 -6.52
CA CYS A 246 -0.51 4.29 -6.09
C CYS A 246 -1.53 5.38 -5.75
N TYR A 247 -2.81 5.04 -5.84
CA TYR A 247 -3.89 5.97 -5.55
C TYR A 247 -4.85 5.42 -4.51
N PHE A 248 -5.09 6.19 -3.45
CA PHE A 248 -5.93 5.83 -2.32
C PHE A 248 -7.09 6.82 -2.21
N LEU A 249 -8.33 6.35 -2.44
CA LEU A 249 -9.48 7.26 -2.50
C LEU A 249 -10.73 6.69 -1.84
N LEU A 250 -11.49 7.56 -1.19
CA LEU A 250 -12.82 7.26 -0.67
C LEU A 250 -12.88 6.06 0.30
N ASN A 251 -11.78 5.72 0.95
CA ASN A 251 -11.78 4.64 1.93
C ASN A 251 -12.46 5.09 3.24
N GLY A 252 -13.05 4.15 3.97
CA GLY A 252 -13.79 4.41 5.19
C GLY A 252 -12.94 5.00 6.31
N ALA A 253 -11.66 4.65 6.36
CA ALA A 253 -10.67 5.20 7.28
C ALA A 253 -9.44 5.74 6.52
N PHE A 254 -8.20 5.39 6.84
CA PHE A 254 -7.01 5.91 6.17
C PHE A 254 -6.83 5.36 4.75
N GLY A 255 -6.22 6.12 3.86
CA GLY A 255 -5.72 5.57 2.61
C GLY A 255 -4.71 4.46 2.86
N LEU A 256 -3.70 4.73 3.69
CA LEU A 256 -2.75 3.74 4.20
C LEU A 256 -2.64 3.82 5.72
N SER A 257 -2.76 2.70 6.40
CA SER A 257 -2.48 2.55 7.84
C SER A 257 -1.29 1.61 8.04
N ALA A 258 -0.22 2.10 8.67
CA ALA A 258 0.96 1.31 8.98
C ALA A 258 1.19 1.28 10.49
N SER A 259 0.96 0.14 11.13
CA SER A 259 1.10 -0.05 12.57
C SER A 259 2.54 0.05 13.07
N TYR A 260 3.51 -0.01 12.18
CA TYR A 260 4.93 0.20 12.47
C TYR A 260 5.46 1.35 11.62
N GLY A 261 5.56 1.17 10.32
CA GLY A 261 6.02 2.19 9.38
C GLY A 261 5.91 1.73 7.94
N VAL A 262 6.35 2.58 7.05
CA VAL A 262 6.44 2.31 5.62
C VAL A 262 7.80 2.75 5.12
N THR A 263 8.47 1.91 4.35
CA THR A 263 9.82 2.20 3.86
C THR A 263 9.79 3.35 2.87
N LEU A 264 8.85 3.31 1.91
CA LEU A 264 8.73 4.36 0.90
C LEU A 264 7.31 4.46 0.34
N LEU A 265 6.82 5.70 0.25
CA LEU A 265 5.71 6.09 -0.60
C LEU A 265 6.24 7.09 -1.63
N SER A 266 6.17 6.77 -2.91
CA SER A 266 6.61 7.69 -3.96
C SER A 266 5.50 8.00 -4.96
N ASN A 267 5.25 9.27 -5.20
CA ASN A 267 4.23 9.77 -6.13
C ASN A 267 2.83 9.15 -5.90
N CYS A 268 2.47 8.91 -4.63
CA CYS A 268 1.16 8.38 -4.28
C CYS A 268 0.16 9.51 -4.04
N GLY A 269 -1.09 9.27 -4.47
CA GLY A 269 -2.21 10.18 -4.26
C GLY A 269 -3.17 9.68 -3.18
N PHE A 270 -3.63 10.59 -2.30
CA PHE A 270 -4.60 10.30 -1.25
C PHE A 270 -5.76 11.27 -1.38
N GLU A 271 -6.94 10.77 -1.78
CA GLU A 271 -8.11 11.61 -2.03
C GLU A 271 -9.31 11.19 -1.20
N ASN A 272 -9.87 12.15 -0.44
CA ASN A 272 -11.15 11.98 0.24
C ASN A 272 -11.28 10.67 1.04
N ASN A 273 -10.23 10.22 1.71
CA ASN A 273 -10.34 9.08 2.62
C ASN A 273 -11.14 9.48 3.88
N HIS A 274 -11.48 8.56 4.76
CA HIS A 274 -12.32 8.76 5.95
C HIS A 274 -13.81 9.03 5.70
N MET A 275 -14.38 8.34 4.74
CA MET A 275 -15.78 8.56 4.36
C MET A 275 -16.81 8.06 5.39
N LYS A 276 -16.46 7.12 6.28
CA LYS A 276 -17.40 6.48 7.21
C LYS A 276 -17.47 7.06 8.61
N ALA A 277 -16.59 7.97 8.97
CA ALA A 277 -16.50 8.35 10.35
C ALA A 277 -17.20 9.68 10.66
N ASP A 278 -18.17 9.63 11.53
CA ASP A 278 -18.82 10.80 12.14
C ASP A 278 -18.02 11.39 13.31
N SER A 279 -16.97 10.72 13.78
CA SER A 279 -16.25 11.03 15.02
C SER A 279 -14.78 11.45 14.81
N PHE A 280 -14.51 12.37 13.88
CA PHE A 280 -13.15 12.87 13.70
C PHE A 280 -12.94 14.21 14.38
N ALA A 281 -12.94 14.19 15.70
CA ALA A 281 -12.52 15.37 16.48
C ALA A 281 -11.05 15.73 16.27
N ASP A 282 -10.21 14.81 15.73
CA ASP A 282 -8.74 14.97 15.71
C ASP A 282 -8.02 14.69 14.39
N GLY A 283 -8.67 14.95 13.28
CA GLY A 283 -7.94 15.08 12.02
C GLY A 283 -7.58 13.76 11.36
N ASP A 284 -8.17 13.58 10.26
CA ASP A 284 -8.02 12.51 9.30
C ASP A 284 -6.71 12.65 8.55
N ALA A 285 -6.20 11.54 8.03
CA ALA A 285 -5.00 11.56 7.23
C ALA A 285 -5.09 10.60 6.05
N GLY A 286 -4.37 10.91 4.98
CA GLY A 286 -4.10 9.95 3.91
C GLY A 286 -3.34 8.76 4.44
N VAL A 287 -2.30 9.02 5.23
CA VAL A 287 -1.38 8.01 5.79
C VAL A 287 -1.35 8.10 7.31
N GLN A 288 -1.50 6.97 7.99
CA GLN A 288 -1.22 6.82 9.40
C GLN A 288 0.08 6.02 9.60
N LEU A 289 1.02 6.58 10.38
CA LEU A 289 2.30 5.96 10.73
C LEU A 289 2.50 5.92 12.24
N GLN A 290 3.21 4.90 12.75
CA GLN A 290 3.49 4.81 14.19
C GLN A 290 4.98 5.01 14.54
N VAL A 291 5.92 4.67 13.67
CA VAL A 291 7.35 4.71 14.01
C VAL A 291 8.15 5.53 13.03
N PHE A 292 8.07 5.23 11.73
CA PHE A 292 8.84 5.87 10.67
C PHE A 292 8.09 5.89 9.34
N GLY A 293 8.59 6.68 8.40
CA GLY A 293 8.11 6.66 7.02
C GLY A 293 8.89 7.60 6.12
N THR A 294 8.97 7.26 4.84
CA THR A 294 9.54 8.12 3.80
C THR A 294 8.48 8.37 2.73
N LEU A 295 8.15 9.63 2.48
CA LEU A 295 7.19 10.05 1.45
C LEU A 295 7.88 11.02 0.50
N VAL A 296 7.83 10.73 -0.79
CA VAL A 296 8.43 11.55 -1.85
C VAL A 296 7.39 11.85 -2.92
N GLY A 297 7.13 13.12 -3.19
CA GLY A 297 6.20 13.56 -4.22
C GLY A 297 4.74 13.14 -3.99
N CYS A 298 4.37 12.78 -2.76
CA CYS A 298 3.01 12.35 -2.45
C CYS A 298 2.06 13.54 -2.32
N THR A 299 0.80 13.32 -2.67
CA THR A 299 -0.24 14.35 -2.61
C THR A 299 -1.42 13.91 -1.77
N ALA A 300 -1.96 14.83 -0.98
CA ALA A 300 -3.26 14.64 -0.34
C ALA A 300 -4.23 15.72 -0.82
N TYR A 301 -5.46 15.29 -1.11
CA TYR A 301 -6.53 16.18 -1.52
C TYR A 301 -7.83 15.81 -0.82
N SER A 302 -8.57 16.83 -0.36
CA SER A 302 -9.91 16.63 0.19
C SER A 302 -10.82 17.81 -0.16
N ILE A 303 -12.07 17.52 -0.49
CA ILE A 303 -13.13 18.52 -0.69
C ILE A 303 -14.17 18.49 0.42
N TYR A 304 -14.20 17.44 1.24
CA TYR A 304 -15.27 17.22 2.21
C TYR A 304 -14.86 17.59 3.63
N LYS A 305 -13.64 17.28 4.03
CA LYS A 305 -13.19 17.41 5.42
C LYS A 305 -11.79 17.97 5.53
N GLN A 306 -11.48 18.57 6.68
CA GLN A 306 -10.10 18.86 7.05
C GLN A 306 -9.34 17.54 7.18
N THR A 307 -8.16 17.46 6.59
CA THR A 307 -7.34 16.26 6.59
C THR A 307 -5.85 16.60 6.59
N HIS A 308 -5.03 15.59 6.84
CA HIS A 308 -3.57 15.65 6.72
C HIS A 308 -3.10 14.66 5.66
N LEU A 309 -1.96 14.91 5.02
CA LEU A 309 -1.29 13.85 4.25
C LEU A 309 -0.82 12.75 5.19
N VAL A 310 -0.14 13.13 6.27
CA VAL A 310 0.41 12.19 7.26
C VAL A 310 -0.11 12.50 8.65
N ARG A 311 -0.51 11.46 9.38
CA ARG A 311 -0.68 11.49 10.83
C ARG A 311 0.22 10.43 11.45
N GLY A 312 0.95 10.75 12.53
CA GLY A 312 1.80 9.74 13.11
C GLY A 312 2.32 10.03 14.50
N PHE A 313 2.59 8.94 15.23
CA PHE A 313 3.38 8.95 16.46
C PHE A 313 4.80 8.50 16.09
N ILE A 314 5.66 9.46 15.77
CA ILE A 314 6.99 9.21 15.22
C ILE A 314 7.99 9.01 16.34
N THR A 315 8.57 7.82 16.40
CA THR A 315 9.60 7.46 17.38
C THR A 315 10.98 7.21 16.75
N ASN A 316 11.04 7.23 15.41
CA ASN A 316 12.26 7.14 14.64
C ASN A 316 12.32 8.33 13.67
N HIS A 317 12.28 8.13 12.36
CA HIS A 317 12.47 9.20 11.38
C HIS A 317 11.33 9.24 10.37
N LEU A 318 10.69 10.41 10.23
CA LEU A 318 9.80 10.72 9.14
C LEU A 318 10.52 11.61 8.13
N VAL A 319 10.46 11.24 6.85
CA VAL A 319 11.02 12.03 5.74
C VAL A 319 9.90 12.39 4.77
N LEU A 320 9.71 13.68 4.53
CA LEU A 320 8.77 14.21 3.53
C LEU A 320 9.54 15.06 2.53
N VAL A 321 9.50 14.69 1.26
CA VAL A 321 10.20 15.42 0.18
C VAL A 321 9.23 15.73 -0.95
N GLY A 322 9.07 17.00 -1.30
CA GLY A 322 8.24 17.43 -2.43
C GLY A 322 6.76 17.05 -2.30
N CYS A 323 6.26 16.81 -1.09
CA CYS A 323 4.87 16.44 -0.87
C CYS A 323 3.95 17.65 -0.85
N THR A 324 2.69 17.44 -1.27
CA THR A 324 1.70 18.53 -1.33
C THR A 324 0.42 18.11 -0.63
N ALA A 325 -0.12 19.02 0.18
CA ALA A 325 -1.44 18.90 0.76
C ALA A 325 -2.32 20.05 0.29
N ALA A 326 -3.42 19.74 -0.41
CA ALA A 326 -4.32 20.72 -0.98
C ALA A 326 -5.78 20.41 -0.62
N GLY A 327 -6.58 21.42 -0.39
CA GLY A 327 -8.00 21.31 -0.11
C GLY A 327 -8.85 22.19 -1.01
N GLY A 328 -10.09 21.77 -1.24
CA GLY A 328 -11.08 22.53 -2.00
C GLY A 328 -12.46 22.46 -1.33
N GLY A 329 -13.39 23.31 -1.75
CA GLY A 329 -14.76 23.30 -1.27
C GLY A 329 -14.90 23.60 0.23
N GLN A 330 -15.51 22.69 0.97
CA GLN A 330 -15.76 22.84 2.41
C GLN A 330 -14.56 22.47 3.30
N ALA A 331 -13.51 21.86 2.72
CA ALA A 331 -12.32 21.46 3.45
C ALA A 331 -11.47 22.68 3.83
N LYS A 332 -11.75 23.25 4.99
CA LYS A 332 -10.90 24.30 5.57
C LYS A 332 -9.63 23.66 6.12
N GLY A 333 -8.55 23.75 5.34
CA GLY A 333 -7.22 23.42 5.83
C GLY A 333 -6.83 21.94 5.67
N VAL A 334 -6.55 21.50 4.46
CA VAL A 334 -5.74 20.29 4.25
C VAL A 334 -4.30 20.63 4.62
N ARG A 335 -3.72 19.85 5.51
CA ARG A 335 -2.38 20.07 6.05
C ARG A 335 -1.43 18.93 5.67
N LEU A 336 -0.15 19.23 5.66
CA LEU A 336 0.87 18.25 5.30
C LEU A 336 0.96 17.14 6.35
N ALA A 337 1.06 17.49 7.62
CA ALA A 337 1.24 16.49 8.66
C ALA A 337 0.67 16.91 10.03
N LYS A 338 0.21 15.91 10.79
CA LYS A 338 -0.06 15.99 12.23
C LYS A 338 0.83 14.96 12.94
N LEU A 339 1.85 15.44 13.63
CA LEU A 339 2.89 14.59 14.20
C LEU A 339 2.90 14.67 15.73
N GLN A 340 3.16 13.53 16.36
CA GLN A 340 3.42 13.41 17.78
C GLN A 340 4.73 12.67 17.98
N SER A 341 5.48 13.01 19.04
CA SER A 341 6.72 12.33 19.42
C SER A 341 6.89 12.34 20.93
N ASN A 342 7.61 11.33 21.46
CA ASN A 342 8.02 11.25 22.86
C ASN A 342 9.47 11.72 23.09
N GLY A 343 10.05 12.49 22.18
CA GLY A 343 11.40 13.03 22.28
C GLY A 343 12.49 12.26 21.52
N ARG A 344 12.11 11.16 20.85
CA ARG A 344 13.04 10.37 20.00
C ARG A 344 12.75 10.49 18.50
N GLY A 345 11.61 11.05 18.14
CA GLY A 345 11.21 11.19 16.75
C GLY A 345 11.98 12.30 16.05
N LYS A 346 12.35 12.06 14.79
CA LYS A 346 12.91 13.05 13.87
C LYS A 346 11.96 13.26 12.71
N ALA A 347 11.91 14.47 12.18
CA ALA A 347 11.19 14.75 10.94
C ALA A 347 12.06 15.61 10.02
N THR A 348 12.26 15.14 8.78
CA THR A 348 12.90 15.91 7.72
C THR A 348 11.85 16.25 6.68
N ILE A 349 11.65 17.55 6.41
CA ILE A 349 10.62 18.06 5.49
C ILE A 349 11.30 19.00 4.52
N VAL A 350 11.29 18.67 3.22
CA VAL A 350 12.02 19.41 2.18
C VAL A 350 11.11 19.65 0.98
N GLY A 351 10.98 20.91 0.56
CA GLY A 351 10.26 21.30 -0.65
C GLY A 351 8.78 20.93 -0.65
N CYS A 352 8.16 20.79 0.52
CA CYS A 352 6.76 20.40 0.66
C CYS A 352 5.84 21.62 0.70
N GLN A 353 4.56 21.44 0.32
CA GLN A 353 3.52 22.44 0.42
C GLN A 353 2.42 21.99 1.39
N GLY A 354 2.17 22.79 2.43
CA GLY A 354 1.14 22.55 3.44
C GLY A 354 1.65 22.80 4.87
N GLY A 355 0.72 22.97 5.81
CA GLY A 355 1.06 23.20 7.22
C GLY A 355 1.41 21.91 7.95
N VAL A 356 2.29 22.00 8.94
CA VAL A 356 2.63 20.89 9.85
C VAL A 356 2.18 21.24 11.27
N ASP A 357 1.47 20.30 11.91
CA ASP A 357 1.14 20.35 13.33
C ASP A 357 2.00 19.33 14.06
N ALA A 358 2.87 19.79 14.94
CA ALA A 358 3.72 18.91 15.74
C ALA A 358 3.44 19.12 17.23
N VAL A 359 3.30 18.02 17.97
CA VAL A 359 3.09 18.00 19.41
C VAL A 359 4.14 17.11 20.06
N GLY A 360 4.80 17.62 21.09
CA GLY A 360 5.88 16.93 21.80
C GLY A 360 7.27 17.33 21.30
N PRO A 361 8.33 16.89 22.01
CA PRO A 361 9.69 17.17 21.61
C PRO A 361 10.08 16.31 20.38
N PHE A 362 10.57 16.97 19.35
CA PHE A 362 11.26 16.34 18.24
C PHE A 362 12.75 16.66 18.34
N GLU A 363 13.62 15.73 17.98
CA GLU A 363 15.02 16.07 17.77
C GLU A 363 15.13 17.10 16.62
N PRO A 364 16.08 18.05 16.69
CA PRO A 364 16.24 19.03 15.64
C PRO A 364 16.36 18.37 14.28
N ALA A 365 15.42 18.67 13.39
CA ALA A 365 15.46 18.22 12.01
C ALA A 365 16.13 19.28 11.14
N GLN A 366 16.85 18.87 10.12
CA GLN A 366 17.32 19.78 9.08
C GLN A 366 16.13 20.11 8.17
N PHE A 367 15.71 21.37 8.16
CA PHE A 367 14.69 21.86 7.24
C PHE A 367 15.37 22.46 6.02
N GLY A 368 15.06 21.91 4.84
CA GLY A 368 15.29 22.59 3.58
C GLY A 368 14.25 23.70 3.35
N GLU A 369 14.49 24.57 2.39
CA GLU A 369 13.58 25.68 2.06
C GLU A 369 12.13 25.19 1.87
N ASP A 370 11.24 25.58 2.78
CA ASP A 370 9.81 25.35 2.69
C ASP A 370 9.11 26.65 2.31
N ARG A 371 8.44 26.67 1.18
CA ARG A 371 7.62 27.83 0.76
C ARG A 371 6.29 27.93 1.51
N GLY A 372 5.98 27.00 2.39
CA GLY A 372 4.69 26.89 3.07
C GLY A 372 4.69 27.24 4.57
N GLY A 373 5.79 27.65 5.15
CA GLY A 373 5.88 28.02 6.57
C GLY A 373 5.44 26.91 7.51
N ALA A 374 6.35 26.00 7.88
CA ALA A 374 6.10 25.04 8.96
C ALA A 374 5.81 25.79 10.25
N ARG A 375 4.55 25.73 10.73
CA ARG A 375 4.20 26.23 12.06
C ARG A 375 4.29 25.06 13.03
N PHE A 376 5.35 25.03 13.81
CA PHE A 376 5.42 24.15 14.97
C PHE A 376 4.54 24.70 16.09
N GLY A 377 3.71 23.84 16.67
CA GLY A 377 2.70 24.22 17.66
C GLY A 377 3.28 24.89 18.90
N ALA A 378 2.46 25.63 19.56
CA ALA A 378 2.70 26.71 20.51
C ALA A 378 3.41 26.36 21.85
N GLN A 379 4.14 25.30 21.95
CA GLN A 379 5.04 25.17 23.10
C GLN A 379 6.44 25.63 22.72
N TRP A 380 7.01 26.41 23.58
CA TRP A 380 8.26 27.13 23.42
C TRP A 380 9.45 26.29 22.94
N ASN A 381 9.43 24.98 23.20
CA ASN A 381 10.47 24.01 22.86
C ASN A 381 10.42 23.50 21.40
N SER A 382 9.52 24.01 20.60
CA SER A 382 9.29 23.62 19.20
C SER A 382 9.32 24.80 18.24
N THR A 383 10.10 25.80 18.52
CA THR A 383 10.30 26.93 17.63
C THR A 383 11.01 26.52 16.34
N SER A 384 10.66 27.16 15.26
CA SER A 384 11.37 27.09 13.98
C SER A 384 12.81 27.58 14.15
N LEU A 385 13.67 26.69 14.57
CA LEU A 385 15.07 26.96 14.89
C LEU A 385 15.91 26.49 13.70
N VAL A 386 16.59 27.41 13.07
CA VAL A 386 17.58 27.10 12.03
C VAL A 386 18.95 27.01 12.69
N ARG A 387 19.64 25.90 12.53
CA ARG A 387 21.04 25.79 12.98
C ARG A 387 22.00 26.09 11.85
N LEU A 388 22.93 26.99 12.12
CA LEU A 388 24.08 27.31 11.26
C LEU A 388 25.36 27.05 12.04
N GLY A 389 25.89 25.83 11.96
CA GLY A 389 26.97 25.36 12.83
C GLY A 389 26.53 25.36 14.29
N ASP A 390 27.27 26.04 15.16
CA ASP A 390 26.97 26.16 16.59
C ASP A 390 25.91 27.24 16.93
N TYR A 391 25.43 27.96 15.93
CA TYR A 391 24.46 29.03 16.12
C TYR A 391 23.02 28.59 15.82
N SER A 392 22.10 29.04 16.68
CA SER A 392 20.65 28.90 16.50
C SER A 392 20.05 30.22 16.06
N LEU A 393 19.21 30.20 15.01
CA LEU A 393 18.40 31.32 14.53
C LEU A 393 16.93 31.00 14.66
N TRP A 394 16.11 31.93 15.14
CA TRP A 394 14.66 31.80 15.22
C TRP A 394 13.98 33.18 15.16
N VAL A 395 12.69 33.17 14.87
CA VAL A 395 11.85 34.36 15.00
C VAL A 395 11.10 34.26 16.32
N ASP A 396 11.28 35.22 17.21
CA ASP A 396 10.59 35.28 18.49
C ASP A 396 9.08 35.62 18.31
N ARG A 397 8.31 35.51 19.40
CA ARG A 397 6.88 35.84 19.39
C ARG A 397 6.55 37.26 19.02
N SER A 398 7.50 38.18 19.12
CA SER A 398 7.38 39.58 18.70
C SER A 398 7.69 39.77 17.22
N GLY A 399 8.04 38.70 16.49
CA GLY A 399 8.39 38.74 15.07
C GLY A 399 9.84 39.14 14.80
N LYS A 400 10.72 39.19 15.81
CA LYS A 400 12.12 39.56 15.64
C LYS A 400 12.98 38.33 15.37
N LEU A 401 13.84 38.42 14.34
CA LEU A 401 14.85 37.40 14.09
C LEU A 401 15.93 37.44 15.20
N ARG A 402 16.19 36.28 15.81
CA ARG A 402 17.20 36.16 16.87
C ARG A 402 18.29 35.16 16.49
N ILE A 403 19.48 35.38 17.04
CA ILE A 403 20.63 34.49 16.90
C ILE A 403 21.28 34.25 18.27
N LYS A 404 21.68 33.01 18.52
CA LYS A 404 22.44 32.62 19.72
C LYS A 404 23.44 31.51 19.39
N ASN A 405 24.60 31.53 20.02
CA ASN A 405 25.50 30.37 20.03
C ASN A 405 24.94 29.33 21.01
N GLY A 406 24.74 28.09 20.56
CA GLY A 406 24.06 27.02 21.29
C GLY A 406 22.52 27.09 21.23
N ASP A 407 21.86 26.34 22.10
CA ASP A 407 20.41 26.27 22.18
C ASP A 407 19.82 27.47 22.93
N PRO A 408 18.74 28.08 22.42
CA PRO A 408 18.04 29.11 23.14
C PRO A 408 17.30 28.50 24.35
N THR A 409 17.35 29.17 25.48
CA THR A 409 16.69 28.76 26.72
C THR A 409 15.35 29.46 26.93
N SER A 410 15.06 30.51 26.18
CA SER A 410 13.78 31.23 26.18
C SER A 410 13.53 31.92 24.82
N ASP A 411 12.27 32.32 24.56
CA ASP A 411 11.86 32.99 23.32
C ASP A 411 12.61 34.31 23.06
N GLY A 412 12.92 35.01 24.12
CA GLY A 412 13.65 36.26 24.11
C GLY A 412 15.19 36.10 24.23
N ASP A 413 15.70 34.88 24.23
CA ASP A 413 17.13 34.60 24.36
C ASP A 413 17.91 35.00 23.08
N GLY A 414 19.21 35.21 23.23
CA GLY A 414 20.06 35.61 22.12
C GLY A 414 19.91 37.07 21.66
N ALA A 415 20.72 37.45 20.69
CA ALA A 415 20.73 38.78 20.09
C ALA A 415 19.69 38.90 18.97
N VAL A 416 19.06 40.09 18.85
CA VAL A 416 18.22 40.42 17.71
C VAL A 416 19.10 40.68 16.50
N VAL A 417 18.80 40.10 15.36
CA VAL A 417 19.53 40.28 14.11
C VAL A 417 18.95 41.49 13.38
N GLY A 418 19.81 42.45 13.03
CA GLY A 418 19.41 43.60 12.18
C GLY A 418 18.79 44.77 12.93
N THR A 419 19.18 45.07 14.16
CA THR A 419 18.90 46.33 14.86
C THR A 419 20.02 47.34 14.68
#